data_bbdc0a44e987d9a9a21185926e9207de
#
_entry.id   bbdc0a44e987d9a9a21185926e9207de
#
_cell.length_a   1.000
_cell.length_b   1.000
_cell.length_c   1.000
_cell.angle_alpha   90.00
_cell.angle_beta   90.00
_cell.angle_gamma   90.00
#
_symmetry.space_group_name_H-M   'P 1'
#
loop_
_entity.id
_entity.type
_entity.pdbx_description
1 polymer ?
#
loop_
_entity_poly.entity_id
_entity_poly.type
_entity_poly.pdbx_seq_one_letter_code
_entity_poly.pdbx_strand_id
1 'polypeptide(L)'
;RVALAGPNGCGKSSVVKLVAGEDIPHSGTVRLASGLVISYVPQDTSLLKGDLMEFANYEGVDASLFLTILRKLDFPRVQFEKDMRSFSAGQRKKVLLAKSLCQRAHLYLWDEPLNYVDVLSRMQIEALIREGQPTMLFVEHDRAFLENAATRVIEL
;
A
#
# COMPACT_ATOMS: atom_id res chain seq x y z
N ARG A 1 -12.99 -6.33 1.82
CA ARG A 1 -11.53 -6.44 1.77
C ARG A 1 -11.18 -7.84 1.29
N VAL A 2 -10.64 -7.93 0.07
CA VAL A 2 -10.30 -9.20 -0.58
C VAL A 2 -8.79 -9.39 -0.55
N ALA A 3 -8.35 -10.53 -0.05
CA ALA A 3 -6.95 -10.94 -0.11
C ALA A 3 -6.74 -11.96 -1.24
N LEU A 4 -5.65 -11.82 -1.98
CA LEU A 4 -5.17 -12.83 -2.91
C LEU A 4 -4.09 -13.68 -2.22
N ALA A 5 -4.34 -14.98 -2.15
CA ALA A 5 -3.41 -15.97 -1.60
C ALA A 5 -2.94 -16.95 -2.69
N GLY A 6 -1.90 -17.71 -2.38
CA GLY A 6 -1.35 -18.71 -3.28
C GLY A 6 0.17 -18.73 -3.27
N PRO A 7 0.82 -19.70 -3.94
CA PRO A 7 2.27 -19.82 -3.98
C PRO A 7 2.95 -18.65 -4.69
N ASN A 8 4.26 -18.50 -4.44
CA ASN A 8 5.02 -17.47 -5.16
C ASN A 8 5.03 -17.77 -6.66
N GLY A 9 4.84 -16.70 -7.46
CA GLY A 9 4.82 -16.80 -8.93
C GLY A 9 3.47 -17.23 -9.53
N CYS A 10 2.39 -17.47 -8.75
CA CYS A 10 1.07 -17.83 -9.29
C CYS A 10 0.30 -16.66 -9.94
N GLY A 11 0.86 -15.44 -9.92
CA GLY A 11 0.27 -14.29 -10.62
C GLY A 11 -0.44 -13.26 -9.73
N LYS A 12 -0.36 -13.34 -8.39
CA LYS A 12 -1.02 -12.39 -7.47
C LYS A 12 -0.70 -10.93 -7.79
N SER A 13 0.59 -10.59 -7.85
CA SER A 13 1.05 -9.24 -8.20
C SER A 13 0.65 -8.83 -9.62
N SER A 14 0.59 -9.78 -10.57
CA SER A 14 0.10 -9.51 -11.92
C SER A 14 -1.36 -9.10 -11.93
N VAL A 15 -2.21 -9.75 -11.14
CA VAL A 15 -3.62 -9.36 -10.98
C VAL A 15 -3.73 -7.96 -10.39
N VAL A 16 -2.96 -7.66 -9.32
CA VAL A 16 -2.95 -6.31 -8.70
C VAL A 16 -2.50 -5.25 -9.71
N LYS A 17 -1.43 -5.50 -10.45
CA LYS A 17 -0.91 -4.58 -11.50
C LYS A 17 -1.93 -4.33 -12.61
N LEU A 18 -2.60 -5.38 -13.09
CA LEU A 18 -3.67 -5.24 -14.10
C LEU A 18 -4.81 -4.35 -13.58
N VAL A 19 -5.24 -4.54 -12.33
CA VAL A 19 -6.28 -3.71 -11.72
C VAL A 19 -5.76 -2.27 -11.48
N ALA A 20 -4.46 -2.09 -11.22
CA ALA A 20 -3.82 -0.78 -11.14
C ALA A 20 -3.72 -0.06 -12.50
N GLY A 21 -3.99 -0.76 -13.60
CA GLY A 21 -3.94 -0.22 -14.96
C GLY A 21 -2.58 -0.34 -15.63
N GLU A 22 -1.68 -1.18 -15.10
CA GLU A 22 -0.41 -1.47 -15.77
C GLU A 22 -0.65 -2.34 -17.01
N ASP A 23 0.02 -1.99 -18.12
CA ASP A 23 -0.03 -2.76 -19.37
C ASP A 23 0.92 -3.96 -19.29
N ILE A 24 0.38 -5.09 -18.89
CA ILE A 24 1.12 -6.36 -18.83
C ILE A 24 0.43 -7.43 -19.67
N PRO A 25 1.19 -8.36 -20.29
CA PRO A 25 0.60 -9.45 -21.08
C PRO A 25 -0.37 -10.29 -20.25
N HIS A 26 -1.61 -10.42 -20.71
CA HIS A 26 -2.63 -11.24 -20.06
C HIS A 26 -3.65 -11.77 -21.06
N SER A 27 -4.41 -12.77 -20.67
CA SER A 27 -5.60 -13.24 -21.37
C SER A 27 -6.85 -12.86 -20.58
N GLY A 28 -7.99 -12.74 -21.25
CA GLY A 28 -9.25 -12.35 -20.63
C GLY A 28 -9.48 -10.83 -20.66
N THR A 29 -10.36 -10.34 -19.80
CA THR A 29 -10.80 -8.94 -19.78
C THR A 29 -10.81 -8.40 -18.36
N VAL A 30 -10.17 -7.25 -18.15
CA VAL A 30 -10.31 -6.44 -16.93
C VAL A 30 -11.26 -5.27 -17.23
N ARG A 31 -12.29 -5.11 -16.41
CA ARG A 31 -13.24 -3.99 -16.53
C ARG A 31 -13.28 -3.21 -15.23
N LEU A 32 -12.97 -1.93 -15.32
CA LEU A 32 -13.04 -0.99 -14.21
C LEU A 32 -14.15 0.03 -14.47
N ALA A 33 -14.82 0.48 -13.42
CA ALA A 33 -15.81 1.54 -13.53
C ALA A 33 -15.12 2.86 -13.95
N SER A 34 -15.82 3.66 -14.75
CA SER A 34 -15.35 5.00 -15.12
C SER A 34 -15.23 5.87 -13.87
N GLY A 35 -14.14 6.63 -13.78
CA GLY A 35 -13.90 7.54 -12.65
C GLY A 35 -13.48 6.84 -11.34
N LEU A 36 -13.12 5.55 -11.40
CA LEU A 36 -12.62 4.84 -10.24
C LEU A 36 -11.29 5.43 -9.79
N VAL A 37 -11.23 5.93 -8.56
CA VAL A 37 -9.99 6.39 -7.92
C VAL A 37 -9.35 5.22 -7.20
N ILE A 38 -8.15 4.86 -7.62
CA ILE A 38 -7.37 3.75 -7.08
C ILE A 38 -6.17 4.30 -6.32
N SER A 39 -5.96 3.81 -5.10
CA SER A 39 -4.75 4.05 -4.32
C SER A 39 -3.89 2.80 -4.35
N TYR A 40 -2.71 2.88 -4.95
CA TYR A 40 -1.83 1.73 -5.15
C TYR A 40 -0.56 1.81 -4.31
N VAL A 41 -0.26 0.73 -3.61
CA VAL A 41 1.02 0.46 -2.92
C VAL A 41 1.69 -0.71 -3.61
N PRO A 42 2.71 -0.47 -4.46
CA PRO A 42 3.43 -1.52 -5.16
C PRO A 42 4.35 -2.31 -4.23
N GLN A 43 4.73 -3.50 -4.65
CA GLN A 43 5.75 -4.30 -3.98
C GLN A 43 7.12 -3.60 -4.03
N ASP A 44 7.52 -3.11 -5.21
CA ASP A 44 8.77 -2.36 -5.40
C ASP A 44 8.63 -0.91 -4.94
N THR A 45 9.56 -0.48 -4.10
CA THR A 45 9.65 0.87 -3.55
C THR A 45 10.87 1.64 -4.03
N SER A 46 11.64 1.10 -4.96
CA SER A 46 12.95 1.64 -5.41
C SER A 46 12.86 2.98 -6.11
N LEU A 47 11.70 3.31 -6.67
CA LEU A 47 11.47 4.56 -7.40
C LEU A 47 11.28 5.79 -6.51
N LEU A 48 11.12 5.62 -5.19
CA LEU A 48 10.98 6.75 -4.28
C LEU A 48 12.27 7.54 -4.15
N LYS A 49 12.17 8.85 -4.39
CA LYS A 49 13.27 9.81 -4.34
C LYS A 49 12.76 11.21 -3.99
N GLY A 50 13.66 12.07 -3.55
CA GLY A 50 13.36 13.46 -3.23
C GLY A 50 12.86 13.64 -1.79
N ASP A 51 12.34 14.80 -1.52
CA ASP A 51 11.84 15.23 -0.21
C ASP A 51 10.41 14.72 0.05
N LEU A 52 10.10 14.39 1.31
CA LEU A 52 8.78 13.90 1.72
C LEU A 52 7.66 14.90 1.47
N MET A 53 7.93 16.21 1.61
CA MET A 53 6.91 17.26 1.41
C MET A 53 6.63 17.47 -0.07
N GLU A 54 7.68 17.46 -0.90
CA GLU A 54 7.55 17.51 -2.35
C GLU A 54 6.77 16.30 -2.87
N PHE A 55 7.06 15.11 -2.32
CA PHE A 55 6.32 13.88 -2.63
C PHE A 55 4.85 13.98 -2.25
N ALA A 56 4.53 14.45 -1.03
CA ALA A 56 3.14 14.63 -0.59
C ALA A 56 2.37 15.59 -1.50
N ASN A 57 3.00 16.71 -1.88
CA ASN A 57 2.42 17.69 -2.80
C ASN A 57 2.21 17.10 -4.20
N TYR A 58 3.18 16.35 -4.74
CA TYR A 58 3.08 15.69 -6.03
C TYR A 58 1.95 14.66 -6.08
N GLU A 59 1.81 13.87 -5.00
CA GLU A 59 0.74 12.88 -4.85
C GLU A 59 -0.63 13.49 -4.49
N GLY A 60 -0.71 14.80 -4.28
CA GLY A 60 -1.94 15.51 -3.97
C GLY A 60 -2.55 15.15 -2.62
N VAL A 61 -1.73 14.72 -1.65
CA VAL A 61 -2.19 14.39 -0.31
C VAL A 61 -1.93 15.54 0.67
N ASP A 62 -2.77 15.64 1.71
CA ASP A 62 -2.57 16.63 2.77
C ASP A 62 -1.27 16.32 3.53
N ALA A 63 -0.31 17.23 3.45
CA ALA A 63 1.02 17.06 4.02
C ALA A 63 0.99 16.90 5.55
N SER A 64 0.09 17.59 6.23
CA SER A 64 -0.03 17.51 7.70
C SER A 64 -0.56 16.13 8.12
N LEU A 65 -1.57 15.63 7.44
CA LEU A 65 -2.12 14.29 7.64
C LEU A 65 -1.07 13.22 7.31
N PHE A 66 -0.35 13.36 6.18
CA PHE A 66 0.71 12.45 5.76
C PHE A 66 1.81 12.32 6.82
N LEU A 67 2.33 13.45 7.31
CA LEU A 67 3.34 13.45 8.38
C LEU A 67 2.79 12.88 9.70
N THR A 68 1.50 13.09 9.98
CA THR A 68 0.86 12.53 11.16
C THR A 68 0.75 11.00 11.08
N ILE A 69 0.39 10.47 9.91
CA ILE A 69 0.34 9.02 9.70
C ILE A 69 1.75 8.42 9.76
N LEU A 70 2.76 9.06 9.16
CA LEU A 70 4.15 8.60 9.28
C LEU A 70 4.60 8.51 10.73
N ARG A 71 4.26 9.50 11.57
CA ARG A 71 4.57 9.45 13.02
C ARG A 71 3.84 8.29 13.71
N LYS A 72 2.58 8.04 13.37
CA LYS A 72 1.83 6.89 13.88
C LYS A 72 2.45 5.55 13.46
N LEU A 73 3.06 5.48 12.29
CA LEU A 73 3.80 4.32 11.80
C LEU A 73 5.25 4.26 12.34
N ASP A 74 5.54 4.95 13.44
CA ASP A 74 6.88 4.98 14.04
C ASP A 74 8.00 5.32 13.05
N PHE A 75 7.74 6.34 12.20
CA PHE A 75 8.74 6.81 11.24
C PHE A 75 9.72 7.77 11.95
N PRO A 76 11.05 7.52 11.89
CA PRO A 76 12.04 8.26 12.65
C PRO A 76 12.08 9.75 12.25
N ARG A 77 12.03 10.66 13.24
CA ARG A 77 12.05 12.11 13.00
C ARG A 77 13.24 12.58 12.17
N VAL A 78 14.41 11.99 12.40
CA VAL A 78 15.65 12.33 11.68
C VAL A 78 15.59 12.05 10.17
N GLN A 79 14.59 11.31 9.71
CA GLN A 79 14.41 11.01 8.30
C GLN A 79 13.51 12.03 7.57
N PHE A 80 12.78 12.89 8.29
CA PHE A 80 11.84 13.84 7.66
C PHE A 80 12.52 14.88 6.78
N GLU A 81 13.81 15.15 7.01
CA GLU A 81 14.62 16.14 6.26
C GLU A 81 15.57 15.48 5.24
N LYS A 82 15.44 14.16 5.03
CA LYS A 82 16.34 13.41 4.15
C LYS A 82 15.65 13.01 2.84
N ASP A 83 16.48 12.87 1.81
CA ASP A 83 16.02 12.30 0.54
C ASP A 83 15.61 10.82 0.73
N MET A 84 14.46 10.44 0.17
CA MET A 84 13.90 9.10 0.26
C MET A 84 14.77 8.01 -0.35
N ARG A 85 15.75 8.37 -1.21
CA ARG A 85 16.78 7.43 -1.69
C ARG A 85 17.62 6.85 -0.57
N SER A 86 17.80 7.61 0.53
CA SER A 86 18.54 7.16 1.72
C SER A 86 17.74 6.28 2.67
N PHE A 87 16.45 6.10 2.42
CA PHE A 87 15.55 5.33 3.29
C PHE A 87 15.77 3.83 3.14
N SER A 88 15.59 3.09 4.23
CA SER A 88 15.50 1.64 4.19
C SER A 88 14.25 1.18 3.42
N ALA A 89 14.22 -0.07 3.00
CA ALA A 89 13.05 -0.65 2.32
C ALA A 89 11.76 -0.50 3.18
N GLY A 90 11.85 -0.75 4.50
CA GLY A 90 10.74 -0.57 5.42
C GLY A 90 10.29 0.89 5.55
N GLN A 91 11.23 1.83 5.59
CA GLN A 91 10.91 3.25 5.61
C GLN A 91 10.20 3.69 4.32
N ARG A 92 10.69 3.27 3.15
CA ARG A 92 10.02 3.53 1.87
C ARG A 92 8.62 2.91 1.82
N LYS A 93 8.45 1.70 2.34
CA LYS A 93 7.13 1.07 2.43
C LYS A 93 6.18 1.87 3.32
N LYS A 94 6.64 2.36 4.48
CA LYS A 94 5.85 3.24 5.36
C LYS A 94 5.42 4.54 4.65
N VAL A 95 6.28 5.13 3.83
CA VAL A 95 5.94 6.32 3.02
C VAL A 95 4.79 6.03 2.07
N LEU A 96 4.86 4.93 1.31
CA LEU A 96 3.78 4.54 0.38
C LEU A 96 2.48 4.20 1.11
N LEU A 97 2.56 3.52 2.25
CA LEU A 97 1.40 3.22 3.08
C LEU A 97 0.77 4.50 3.63
N ALA A 98 1.57 5.43 4.16
CA ALA A 98 1.10 6.72 4.64
C ALA A 98 0.42 7.52 3.52
N LYS A 99 1.02 7.58 2.32
CA LYS A 99 0.41 8.18 1.14
C LYS A 99 -0.95 7.55 0.83
N SER A 100 -1.00 6.23 0.76
CA SER A 100 -2.23 5.49 0.45
C SER A 100 -3.32 5.76 1.50
N LEU A 101 -2.98 5.76 2.79
CA LEU A 101 -3.92 6.03 3.88
C LEU A 101 -4.42 7.50 3.91
N CYS A 102 -3.69 8.44 3.29
CA CYS A 102 -4.15 9.82 3.11
C CYS A 102 -5.10 10.00 1.93
N GLN A 103 -5.06 9.13 0.95
CA GLN A 103 -5.87 9.24 -0.26
C GLN A 103 -7.32 8.82 -0.02
N ARG A 104 -8.27 9.59 -0.54
CA ARG A 104 -9.68 9.18 -0.60
C ARG A 104 -9.88 8.37 -1.88
N ALA A 105 -9.69 7.08 -1.79
CA ALA A 105 -9.82 6.16 -2.91
C ALA A 105 -11.11 5.32 -2.83
N HIS A 106 -11.60 4.91 -3.98
CA HIS A 106 -12.70 3.95 -4.09
C HIS A 106 -12.19 2.51 -3.92
N LEU A 107 -10.93 2.26 -4.30
CA LEU A 107 -10.27 0.96 -4.18
C LEU A 107 -8.81 1.14 -3.77
N TYR A 108 -8.41 0.43 -2.74
CA TYR A 108 -7.03 0.35 -2.29
C TYR A 108 -6.41 -0.95 -2.81
N LEU A 109 -5.33 -0.83 -3.55
CA LEU A 109 -4.55 -1.96 -4.07
C LEU A 109 -3.22 -2.02 -3.34
N TRP A 110 -2.99 -3.08 -2.56
CA TRP A 110 -1.75 -3.23 -1.81
C TRP A 110 -1.05 -4.54 -2.15
N ASP A 111 0.17 -4.43 -2.65
CA ASP A 111 1.00 -5.59 -3.03
C ASP A 111 2.12 -5.79 -2.00
N GLU A 112 1.96 -6.81 -1.15
CA GLU A 112 2.83 -7.16 -0.04
C GLU A 112 3.16 -5.94 0.85
N PRO A 113 2.14 -5.27 1.42
CA PRO A 113 2.29 -4.00 2.13
C PRO A 113 3.15 -4.11 3.39
N LEU A 114 3.19 -5.27 4.04
CA LEU A 114 3.87 -5.45 5.33
C LEU A 114 5.32 -5.92 5.21
N ASN A 115 5.81 -6.17 4.01
CA ASN A 115 7.20 -6.53 3.82
C ASN A 115 8.14 -5.44 4.35
N TYR A 116 9.10 -5.83 5.20
CA TYR A 116 10.08 -4.96 5.87
C TYR A 116 9.47 -3.96 6.87
N VAL A 117 8.18 -4.05 7.17
CA VAL A 117 7.50 -3.21 8.16
C VAL A 117 7.60 -3.88 9.53
N ASP A 118 7.93 -3.11 10.56
CA ASP A 118 8.04 -3.60 11.93
C ASP A 118 6.66 -3.93 12.55
N VAL A 119 6.69 -4.72 13.63
CA VAL A 119 5.48 -5.26 14.28
C VAL A 119 4.55 -4.15 14.77
N LEU A 120 5.08 -3.07 15.37
CA LEU A 120 4.26 -1.98 15.88
C LEU A 120 3.52 -1.27 14.75
N SER A 121 4.22 -0.97 13.65
CA SER A 121 3.61 -0.36 12.47
C SER A 121 2.56 -1.27 11.82
N ARG A 122 2.78 -2.60 11.80
CA ARG A 122 1.77 -3.56 11.31
C ARG A 122 0.49 -3.49 12.14
N MET A 123 0.59 -3.50 13.46
CA MET A 123 -0.56 -3.38 14.36
C MET A 123 -1.35 -2.08 14.14
N GLN A 124 -0.65 -0.96 13.90
CA GLN A 124 -1.28 0.33 13.59
C GLN A 124 -2.02 0.29 12.25
N ILE A 125 -1.42 -0.33 11.23
CA ILE A 125 -2.03 -0.48 9.90
C ILE A 125 -3.30 -1.34 10.01
N GLU A 126 -3.24 -2.47 10.72
CA GLU A 126 -4.40 -3.33 10.97
C GLU A 126 -5.53 -2.57 11.67
N ALA A 127 -5.21 -1.79 12.70
CA ALA A 127 -6.20 -0.99 13.43
C ALA A 127 -6.89 0.01 12.50
N LEU A 128 -6.13 0.72 11.65
CA LEU A 128 -6.67 1.68 10.68
C LEU A 128 -7.57 1.00 9.63
N ILE A 129 -7.20 -0.18 9.13
CA ILE A 129 -8.03 -0.94 8.18
C ILE A 129 -9.32 -1.43 8.83
N ARG A 130 -9.25 -1.88 10.08
CA ARG A 130 -10.44 -2.35 10.82
C ARG A 130 -11.40 -1.22 11.14
N GLU A 131 -10.90 -0.06 11.50
CA GLU A 131 -11.68 1.13 11.80
C GLU A 131 -12.30 1.72 10.53
N GLY A 132 -11.47 1.95 9.50
CA GLY A 132 -11.87 2.60 8.25
C GLY A 132 -12.66 1.70 7.29
N GLN A 133 -12.55 0.39 7.42
CA GLN A 133 -13.20 -0.61 6.57
C GLN A 133 -13.12 -0.30 5.05
N PRO A 134 -11.96 0.03 4.50
CA PRO A 134 -11.83 0.41 3.11
C PRO A 134 -12.18 -0.75 2.16
N THR A 135 -12.64 -0.41 0.96
CA THR A 135 -12.68 -1.39 -0.14
C THR A 135 -11.26 -1.63 -0.62
N MET A 136 -10.76 -2.84 -0.48
CA MET A 136 -9.37 -3.14 -0.86
C MET A 136 -9.18 -4.54 -1.45
N LEU A 137 -8.22 -4.62 -2.35
CA LEU A 137 -7.64 -5.85 -2.86
C LEU A 137 -6.15 -5.85 -2.50
N PHE A 138 -5.68 -6.91 -1.85
CA PHE A 138 -4.30 -6.96 -1.40
C PHE A 138 -3.70 -8.36 -1.47
N VAL A 139 -2.38 -8.40 -1.57
CA VAL A 139 -1.56 -9.61 -1.49
C VAL A 139 -0.82 -9.55 -0.17
N GLU A 140 -0.91 -10.58 0.63
CA GLU A 140 -0.17 -10.71 1.88
C GLU A 140 0.03 -12.19 2.25
N HIS A 141 1.10 -12.48 2.98
CA HIS A 141 1.43 -13.83 3.44
C HIS A 141 1.32 -14.00 4.95
N ASP A 142 1.19 -12.89 5.68
CA ASP A 142 1.02 -12.89 7.13
C ASP A 142 -0.38 -13.37 7.51
N ARG A 143 -0.48 -14.54 8.15
CA ARG A 143 -1.76 -15.16 8.51
C ARG A 143 -2.57 -14.30 9.48
N ALA A 144 -1.92 -13.70 10.48
CA ALA A 144 -2.61 -12.88 11.46
C ALA A 144 -3.22 -11.64 10.78
N PHE A 145 -2.49 -11.01 9.86
CA PHE A 145 -3.01 -9.90 9.08
C PHE A 145 -4.18 -10.32 8.18
N LEU A 146 -4.08 -11.47 7.51
CA LEU A 146 -5.16 -12.00 6.67
C LEU A 146 -6.43 -12.23 7.49
N GLU A 147 -6.33 -12.86 8.66
CA GLU A 147 -7.45 -13.13 9.56
C GLU A 147 -8.10 -11.83 10.09
N ASN A 148 -7.29 -10.81 10.37
CA ASN A 148 -7.77 -9.55 10.95
C ASN A 148 -8.28 -8.55 9.88
N ALA A 149 -7.67 -8.50 8.70
CA ALA A 149 -7.94 -7.50 7.69
C ALA A 149 -8.89 -7.98 6.57
N ALA A 150 -8.77 -9.23 6.11
CA ALA A 150 -9.56 -9.74 5.01
C ALA A 150 -11.00 -10.06 5.42
N THR A 151 -11.95 -9.81 4.51
CA THR A 151 -13.34 -10.31 4.60
C THR A 151 -13.54 -11.52 3.69
N ARG A 152 -12.62 -11.70 2.74
CA ARG A 152 -12.61 -12.83 1.80
C ARG A 152 -11.17 -13.09 1.34
N VAL A 153 -10.84 -14.37 1.19
CA VAL A 153 -9.56 -14.81 0.60
C VAL A 153 -9.88 -15.55 -0.71
N ILE A 154 -9.13 -15.23 -1.75
CA ILE A 154 -9.18 -15.91 -3.06
C ILE A 154 -7.83 -16.57 -3.26
N GLU A 155 -7.82 -17.86 -3.48
CA GLU A 155 -6.62 -18.62 -3.82
C GLU A 155 -6.45 -18.71 -5.34
N LEU A 156 -5.20 -18.46 -5.81
CA LEU A 156 -4.78 -18.50 -7.21
C LEU A 156 -3.88 -19.72 -7.47
#